data_94c59789a442a89033941fbbfdc6a512
#
_entry.id   94c59789a442a89033941fbbfdc6a512
#
_cell.length_a   1.000
_cell.length_b   1.000
_cell.length_c   1.000
_cell.angle_alpha   90.00
_cell.angle_beta   90.00
_cell.angle_gamma   90.00
#
_symmetry.space_group_name_H-M   'P 1'
#
loop_
_entity.id
_entity.type
_entity.pdbx_description
1 polymer ?
#
loop_
_entity_poly.entity_id
_entity_poly.type
_entity_poly.pdbx_seq_one_letter_code
_entity_poly.pdbx_strand_id
1 'polypeptide(L)'
;VLEIPLLKPPSLNAYYAGGHWTKRKKAKDLYLADVTSFFDEYDAFNAKMFEIHLTYNARYDCDNSIIAVKFLADSITALGIVKDDSKKYFQKMSMKVDLSLPNDTFIARVIFKDVEYGNYL
;
A
#
# COMPACT_ATOMS: atom_id res chain seq x y z
N VAL A 1 -4.36 -2.32 13.93
CA VAL A 1 -3.39 -1.45 13.26
C VAL A 1 -2.14 -2.24 12.90
N LEU A 2 -1.74 -2.20 11.63
CA LEU A 2 -0.53 -2.87 11.16
C LEU A 2 0.44 -1.85 10.60
N GLU A 3 1.73 -2.04 10.89
CA GLU A 3 2.81 -1.31 10.21
C GLU A 3 3.45 -2.22 9.17
N ILE A 4 3.42 -1.78 7.91
CA ILE A 4 3.91 -2.56 6.79
C ILE A 4 5.12 -1.84 6.18
N PRO A 5 6.32 -2.44 6.25
CA PRO A 5 7.45 -1.92 5.48
C PRO A 5 7.20 -2.19 3.99
N LEU A 6 7.32 -1.15 3.18
CA LEU A 6 7.02 -1.24 1.77
C LEU A 6 8.30 -1.17 0.94
N LEU A 7 8.28 -1.79 -0.24
CA LEU A 7 9.29 -1.58 -1.26
C LEU A 7 9.26 -0.12 -1.71
N LYS A 8 10.39 0.40 -2.15
CA LYS A 8 10.44 1.71 -2.80
C LYS A 8 9.64 1.64 -4.11
N PRO A 9 8.55 2.39 -4.24
CA PRO A 9 7.81 2.43 -5.49
C PRO A 9 8.51 3.35 -6.51
N PRO A 10 8.19 3.27 -7.81
CA PRO A 10 8.54 4.35 -8.71
C PRO A 10 7.80 5.61 -8.29
N SER A 11 8.36 6.80 -8.58
CA SER A 11 7.63 8.04 -8.37
C SER A 11 6.40 8.08 -9.29
N LEU A 12 5.41 8.90 -8.93
CA LEU A 12 4.22 9.06 -9.77
C LEU A 12 4.61 9.49 -11.19
N ASN A 13 5.55 10.44 -11.31
CA ASN A 13 6.02 10.90 -12.61
C ASN A 13 6.70 9.77 -13.41
N ALA A 14 7.56 8.99 -12.78
CA ALA A 14 8.22 7.86 -13.44
C ALA A 14 7.21 6.78 -13.85
N TYR A 15 6.20 6.54 -13.04
CA TYR A 15 5.17 5.55 -13.31
C TYR A 15 4.34 5.89 -14.55
N TYR A 16 4.03 7.18 -14.75
CA TYR A 16 3.18 7.63 -15.86
C TYR A 16 3.94 8.27 -17.03
N ALA A 17 5.24 8.59 -16.87
CA ALA A 17 6.03 9.29 -17.87
C ALA A 17 6.58 8.34 -18.94
N GLY A 18 5.75 8.00 -19.94
CA GLY A 18 6.20 7.24 -21.11
C GLY A 18 6.69 5.84 -20.84
N GLY A 19 6.46 5.34 -19.64
CA GLY A 19 6.80 3.97 -19.30
C GLY A 19 5.93 2.98 -20.05
N HIS A 20 6.55 1.97 -20.63
CA HIS A 20 5.81 0.89 -21.24
C HIS A 20 4.88 0.26 -20.20
N TRP A 21 3.65 -0.08 -20.58
CA TRP A 21 2.68 -0.64 -19.62
C TRP A 21 3.18 -1.91 -18.93
N THR A 22 4.08 -2.69 -19.59
CA THR A 22 4.69 -3.88 -19.00
C THR A 22 5.59 -3.55 -17.80
N LYS A 23 6.31 -2.43 -17.85
CA LYS A 23 7.11 -1.97 -16.71
C LYS A 23 6.24 -1.56 -15.54
N ARG A 24 5.12 -0.91 -15.82
CA ARG A 24 4.14 -0.52 -14.80
C ARG A 24 3.53 -1.74 -14.13
N LYS A 25 3.11 -2.71 -14.94
CA LYS A 25 2.57 -3.98 -14.44
C LYS A 25 3.59 -4.73 -13.59
N LYS A 26 4.84 -4.79 -14.02
CA LYS A 26 5.91 -5.45 -13.28
C LYS A 26 6.14 -4.81 -11.91
N ALA A 27 6.19 -3.48 -11.85
CA ALA A 27 6.35 -2.76 -10.58
C ALA A 27 5.19 -3.06 -9.63
N LYS A 28 3.97 -3.05 -10.14
CA LYS A 28 2.76 -3.36 -9.38
C LYS A 28 2.74 -4.81 -8.89
N ASP A 29 3.14 -5.75 -9.74
CA ASP A 29 3.18 -7.18 -9.39
C ASP A 29 4.24 -7.47 -8.31
N LEU A 30 5.40 -6.83 -8.37
CA LEU A 30 6.42 -6.95 -7.34
C LEU A 30 5.93 -6.41 -6.01
N TYR A 31 5.21 -5.31 -6.03
CA TYR A 31 4.65 -4.71 -4.84
C TYR A 31 3.60 -5.62 -4.21
N LEU A 32 2.72 -6.19 -5.03
CA LEU A 32 1.71 -7.15 -4.58
C LEU A 32 2.37 -8.38 -3.94
N ALA A 33 3.44 -8.91 -4.55
CA ALA A 33 4.14 -10.07 -4.01
C ALA A 33 4.74 -9.76 -2.64
N ASP A 34 5.34 -8.58 -2.47
CA ASP A 34 5.92 -8.15 -1.19
C ASP A 34 4.85 -7.99 -0.11
N VAL A 35 3.75 -7.35 -0.42
CA VAL A 35 2.62 -7.18 0.50
C VAL A 35 1.99 -8.52 0.86
N THR A 36 1.84 -9.42 -0.12
CA THR A 36 1.34 -10.76 0.12
C THR A 36 2.21 -11.52 1.11
N SER A 37 3.54 -11.47 0.95
CA SER A 37 4.47 -12.10 1.88
C SER A 37 4.33 -11.55 3.30
N PHE A 38 4.10 -10.27 3.44
CA PHE A 38 3.85 -9.66 4.75
C PHE A 38 2.60 -10.25 5.42
N PHE A 39 1.50 -10.36 4.67
CA PHE A 39 0.23 -10.85 5.22
C PHE A 39 0.21 -12.36 5.42
N ASP A 40 1.09 -13.13 4.76
CA ASP A 40 1.18 -14.57 4.95
C ASP A 40 1.52 -14.97 6.40
N GLU A 41 2.12 -14.07 7.16
CA GLU A 41 2.47 -14.30 8.57
C GLU A 41 1.29 -14.07 9.52
N TYR A 42 0.16 -13.60 9.01
CA TYR A 42 -1.02 -13.29 9.82
C TYR A 42 -2.14 -14.26 9.54
N ASP A 43 -2.99 -14.49 10.55
CA ASP A 43 -4.22 -15.25 10.38
C ASP A 43 -5.13 -14.51 9.39
N ALA A 44 -5.85 -15.26 8.57
CA ALA A 44 -6.77 -14.69 7.60
C ALA A 44 -7.81 -13.81 8.28
N PHE A 45 -8.07 -12.65 7.72
CA PHE A 45 -9.07 -11.72 8.22
C PHE A 45 -9.69 -10.92 7.08
N ASN A 46 -10.85 -10.36 7.34
CA ASN A 46 -11.52 -9.41 6.47
C ASN A 46 -11.84 -8.15 7.25
N ALA A 47 -11.90 -7.04 6.57
CA ALA A 47 -12.30 -5.77 7.14
C ALA A 47 -13.30 -5.07 6.23
N LYS A 48 -14.16 -4.24 6.78
CA LYS A 48 -15.13 -3.48 5.98
C LYS A 48 -14.52 -2.21 5.40
N MET A 49 -13.57 -1.62 6.10
CA MET A 49 -12.95 -0.36 5.70
C MET A 49 -11.49 -0.35 6.12
N PHE A 50 -10.71 0.53 5.50
CA PHE A 50 -9.32 0.73 5.90
C PHE A 50 -8.86 2.16 5.65
N GLU A 51 -7.79 2.54 6.36
CA GLU A 51 -7.06 3.80 6.18
C GLU A 51 -5.59 3.48 5.99
N ILE A 52 -4.91 4.30 5.22
CA ILE A 52 -3.45 4.16 5.02
C ILE A 52 -2.77 5.48 5.41
N HIS A 53 -1.80 5.38 6.30
CA HIS A 53 -0.95 6.50 6.70
C HIS A 53 0.50 6.16 6.35
N LEU A 54 1.03 6.82 5.33
CA LEU A 54 2.37 6.57 4.83
C LEU A 54 3.36 7.53 5.48
N THR A 55 4.46 6.99 5.97
CA THR A 55 5.64 7.74 6.40
C THR A 55 6.82 7.29 5.56
N TYR A 56 7.57 8.24 5.00
CA TYR A 56 8.65 7.87 4.10
C TYR A 56 9.78 8.90 4.11
N ASN A 57 10.93 8.45 3.62
CA ASN A 57 12.04 9.32 3.24
C ASN A 57 12.58 8.87 1.89
N ALA A 58 12.44 9.71 0.87
CA ALA A 58 12.90 9.44 -0.48
C ALA A 58 13.20 10.76 -1.19
N ARG A 59 13.82 10.64 -2.38
CA ARG A 59 14.21 11.83 -3.16
C ARG A 59 13.04 12.60 -3.74
N TYR A 60 11.91 11.92 -3.98
CA TYR A 60 10.77 12.57 -4.62
C TYR A 60 9.85 13.24 -3.62
N ASP A 61 9.17 14.27 -4.11
CA ASP A 61 8.22 15.04 -3.34
C ASP A 61 7.02 14.19 -2.90
N CYS A 62 6.29 14.71 -1.93
CA CYS A 62 5.17 14.01 -1.32
C CYS A 62 4.11 13.58 -2.35
N ASP A 63 3.78 14.44 -3.28
CA ASP A 63 2.79 14.13 -4.33
C ASP A 63 3.24 13.01 -5.28
N ASN A 64 4.55 12.85 -5.48
CA ASN A 64 5.10 11.77 -6.28
C ASN A 64 5.17 10.42 -5.54
N SER A 65 5.08 10.45 -4.22
CA SER A 65 5.13 9.24 -3.40
C SER A 65 3.76 8.57 -3.25
N ILE A 66 2.70 9.18 -3.74
CA ILE A 66 1.34 8.65 -3.62
C ILE A 66 1.17 7.28 -4.25
N ILE A 67 2.05 6.90 -5.17
CA ILE A 67 2.00 5.60 -5.83
C ILE A 67 2.15 4.45 -4.83
N ALA A 68 2.88 4.65 -3.73
CA ALA A 68 3.00 3.65 -2.67
C ALA A 68 1.64 3.35 -2.03
N VAL A 69 0.86 4.39 -1.76
CA VAL A 69 -0.50 4.25 -1.20
C VAL A 69 -1.40 3.52 -2.19
N LYS A 70 -1.34 3.89 -3.46
CA LYS A 70 -2.15 3.27 -4.50
C LYS A 70 -1.83 1.78 -4.65
N PHE A 71 -0.57 1.42 -4.71
CA PHE A 71 -0.15 0.03 -4.82
C PHE A 71 -0.55 -0.80 -3.61
N LEU A 72 -0.43 -0.22 -2.41
CA LEU A 72 -0.84 -0.90 -1.19
C LEU A 72 -2.36 -1.12 -1.14
N ALA A 73 -3.15 -0.11 -1.49
CA ALA A 73 -4.60 -0.24 -1.55
C ALA A 73 -5.04 -1.30 -2.56
N ASP A 74 -4.42 -1.32 -3.75
CA ASP A 74 -4.66 -2.34 -4.76
C ASP A 74 -4.30 -3.74 -4.25
N SER A 75 -3.22 -3.86 -3.51
CA SER A 75 -2.77 -5.14 -2.94
C SER A 75 -3.73 -5.66 -1.86
N ILE A 76 -4.19 -4.78 -0.98
CA ILE A 76 -5.15 -5.14 0.07
C ILE A 76 -6.45 -5.67 -0.55
N THR A 77 -6.91 -5.02 -1.61
CA THR A 77 -8.10 -5.45 -2.36
C THR A 77 -7.86 -6.77 -3.08
N ALA A 78 -6.72 -6.92 -3.75
CA ALA A 78 -6.37 -8.14 -4.47
C ALA A 78 -6.28 -9.35 -3.55
N LEU A 79 -5.84 -9.17 -2.31
CA LEU A 79 -5.77 -10.23 -1.30
C LEU A 79 -7.13 -10.57 -0.70
N GLY A 80 -8.18 -9.81 -1.02
CA GLY A 80 -9.52 -10.06 -0.51
C GLY A 80 -9.73 -9.61 0.93
N ILE A 81 -8.82 -8.85 1.51
CA ILE A 81 -8.95 -8.36 2.90
C ILE A 81 -10.10 -7.37 2.98
N VAL A 82 -10.20 -6.46 2.03
CA VAL A 82 -11.32 -5.53 1.88
C VAL A 82 -11.91 -5.71 0.49
N LYS A 83 -13.20 -5.54 0.36
CA LYS A 83 -13.94 -5.84 -0.87
C LYS A 83 -13.48 -4.99 -2.06
N ASP A 84 -13.16 -3.71 -1.82
CA ASP A 84 -12.82 -2.76 -2.87
C ASP A 84 -12.03 -1.60 -2.26
N ASP A 85 -11.38 -0.79 -3.08
CA ASP A 85 -10.64 0.40 -2.65
C ASP A 85 -11.35 1.72 -3.02
N SER A 86 -12.62 1.66 -3.40
CA SER A 86 -13.41 2.86 -3.66
C SER A 86 -13.68 3.65 -2.39
N LYS A 87 -14.20 4.87 -2.53
CA LYS A 87 -14.44 5.78 -1.39
C LYS A 87 -15.35 5.21 -0.29
N LYS A 88 -16.08 4.16 -0.58
CA LYS A 88 -16.93 3.47 0.41
C LYS A 88 -16.08 2.67 1.41
N TYR A 89 -14.95 2.15 0.98
CA TYR A 89 -14.10 1.24 1.75
C TYR A 89 -12.78 1.87 2.17
N PHE A 90 -12.27 2.81 1.38
CA PHE A 90 -11.01 3.51 1.63
C PHE A 90 -11.29 5.02 1.63
N GLN A 91 -11.49 5.59 2.83
CA GLN A 91 -11.98 6.96 2.97
C GLN A 91 -10.93 7.93 3.48
N LYS A 92 -9.80 7.45 3.95
CA LYS A 92 -8.80 8.33 4.56
C LYS A 92 -7.39 7.83 4.29
N MET A 93 -6.52 8.76 3.92
CA MET A 93 -5.09 8.52 3.80
C MET A 93 -4.32 9.74 4.27
N SER A 94 -3.08 9.53 4.69
CA SER A 94 -2.16 10.61 4.95
C SER A 94 -0.76 10.24 4.47
N MET A 95 0.05 11.25 4.24
CA MET A 95 1.44 11.08 3.83
C MET A 95 2.31 12.03 4.62
N LYS A 96 3.43 11.52 5.13
CA LYS A 96 4.34 12.30 5.95
C LYS A 96 5.78 12.00 5.56
N VAL A 97 6.57 13.05 5.40
CA VAL A 97 8.01 12.92 5.22
C VAL A 97 8.67 12.85 6.61
N ASP A 98 9.53 11.88 6.81
CA ASP A 98 10.33 11.76 8.02
C ASP A 98 11.81 11.66 7.63
N LEU A 99 12.52 12.76 7.76
CA LEU A 99 13.92 12.85 7.36
C LEU A 99 14.87 12.09 8.28
N SER A 100 14.38 11.61 9.43
CA SER A 100 15.16 10.77 10.33
C SER A 100 15.25 9.31 9.85
N LEU A 101 14.38 8.89 8.94
CA LEU A 101 14.43 7.56 8.36
C LEU A 101 15.59 7.44 7.35
N PRO A 102 16.14 6.23 7.17
CA PRO A 102 17.08 6.01 6.07
C PRO A 102 16.45 6.35 4.72
N ASN A 103 17.30 6.73 3.75
CA ASN A 103 16.82 7.00 2.39
C ASN A 103 16.07 5.81 1.81
N ASP A 104 15.05 6.10 1.02
CA ASP A 104 14.23 5.11 0.32
C ASP A 104 13.45 4.17 1.25
N THR A 105 13.14 4.65 2.44
CA THR A 105 12.32 3.92 3.41
C THR A 105 10.87 4.35 3.28
N PHE A 106 9.97 3.38 3.14
CA PHE A 106 8.53 3.58 3.08
C PHE A 106 7.86 2.66 4.09
N ILE A 107 7.11 3.25 5.01
CA ILE A 107 6.39 2.50 6.05
C ILE A 107 4.93 2.94 6.02
N ALA A 108 4.02 1.99 5.85
CA ALA A 108 2.60 2.25 5.89
C ALA A 108 2.01 1.76 7.20
N ARG A 109 1.26 2.62 7.85
CA ARG A 109 0.42 2.26 8.98
C ARG A 109 -0.99 2.10 8.44
N VAL A 110 -1.53 0.89 8.49
CA VAL A 110 -2.85 0.56 7.98
C VAL A 110 -3.79 0.32 9.14
N ILE A 111 -4.91 1.02 9.15
CA ILE A 111 -5.95 0.86 10.16
C ILE A 111 -7.13 0.19 9.49
N PHE A 112 -7.41 -1.05 9.89
CA PHE A 112 -8.57 -1.81 9.42
C PHE A 112 -9.72 -1.64 10.41
N LYS A 113 -10.93 -1.47 9.87
CA LYS A 113 -12.15 -1.27 10.69
C LYS A 113 -13.13 -2.42 10.46
N ASP A 114 -13.85 -2.78 11.52
CA ASP A 114 -14.83 -3.86 11.50
C ASP A 114 -14.21 -5.16 11.02
N VAL A 115 -13.16 -5.57 11.72
CA VAL A 115 -12.35 -6.73 11.38
C VAL A 115 -13.05 -8.01 11.83
N GLU A 116 -13.08 -9.01 10.94
CA GLU A 116 -13.50 -10.36 11.25
C GLU A 116 -12.36 -11.33 10.92
N TYR A 117 -12.05 -12.21 11.86
CA TYR A 117 -10.97 -13.17 11.73
C TYR A 117 -11.51 -14.54 11.30
N GLY A 118 -10.65 -15.25 10.59
CA GLY A 118 -10.96 -16.59 10.15
C GLY A 118 -11.49 -16.64 8.73
N ASN A 119 -11.57 -17.86 8.22
CA ASN A 119 -12.11 -18.16 6.90
C ASN A 119 -13.49 -18.80 7.08
N TYR A 120 -14.52 -18.07 6.74
CA TYR A 120 -15.91 -18.47 6.97
C TYR A 120 -16.57 -19.13 5.76
N LEU A 121 -15.79 -19.73 4.93
CA LEU A 121 -16.33 -20.46 3.80
C LEU A 121 -16.99 -21.78 4.22
#